data_2bd2f3d9161ada59175bd2bb81ea88a0
#
_entry.id   2bd2f3d9161ada59175bd2bb81ea88a0
#
_cell.length_a   1.000
_cell.length_b   1.000
_cell.length_c   1.000
_cell.angle_alpha   90.00
_cell.angle_beta   90.00
_cell.angle_gamma   90.00
#
_symmetry.space_group_name_H-M   'P 1'
#
loop_
_entity.id
_entity.type
_entity.pdbx_description
1 polymer ?
#
loop_
_entity_poly.entity_id
_entity_poly.type
_entity_poly.pdbx_seq_one_letter_code
_entity_poly.pdbx_strand_id
1 'polypeptide(L)'
;MTIGTTDIFLLVIIVSTLIVGFFWGAARSVLLLAAWVLAFLAGAHLKTDLGSYLAREWGQFSVAYNDMAAFGVIYVGLLLAAPVIIFIGTRGNQRISKYQVLDDLVAAVFAVFVAVIGIGGVIIVLATFYETGPGALDTGGGPQWTATLYADLVSSTIGGGINEHILPIIGWVLGPLLPSDVREVFA
;
A
#
# COMPACT_ATOMS: atom_id res chain seq x y z
N MET A 1 -6.62 -20.42 15.23
CA MET A 1 -6.64 -19.29 14.29
C MET A 1 -7.97 -19.33 13.56
N THR A 2 -8.83 -18.35 13.78
CA THR A 2 -10.11 -18.24 13.05
C THR A 2 -9.86 -17.26 11.90
N ILE A 3 -10.01 -17.74 10.66
CA ILE A 3 -9.91 -16.90 9.46
C ILE A 3 -11.10 -15.93 9.48
N GLY A 4 -10.82 -14.66 9.58
CA GLY A 4 -11.83 -13.59 9.56
C GLY A 4 -12.23 -13.19 8.13
N THR A 5 -13.29 -12.41 8.00
CA THR A 5 -13.74 -11.86 6.70
C THR A 5 -12.64 -11.03 6.04
N THR A 6 -11.87 -10.28 6.82
CA THR A 6 -10.73 -9.48 6.36
C THR A 6 -9.63 -10.35 5.78
N ASP A 7 -9.31 -11.50 6.41
CA ASP A 7 -8.32 -12.45 5.86
C ASP A 7 -8.75 -13.00 4.51
N ILE A 8 -10.03 -13.32 4.34
CA ILE A 8 -10.58 -13.80 3.04
C ILE A 8 -10.41 -12.71 1.98
N PHE A 9 -10.73 -11.46 2.31
CA PHE A 9 -10.58 -10.33 1.39
C PHE A 9 -9.12 -10.12 0.99
N LEU A 10 -8.20 -10.12 1.95
CA LEU A 10 -6.76 -10.00 1.69
C LEU A 10 -6.23 -11.17 0.85
N LEU A 11 -6.68 -12.40 1.14
CA LEU A 11 -6.33 -13.58 0.36
C LEU A 11 -6.80 -13.46 -1.09
N VAL A 12 -8.01 -12.97 -1.32
CA VAL A 12 -8.54 -12.73 -2.67
C VAL A 12 -7.69 -11.72 -3.42
N ILE A 13 -7.25 -10.63 -2.77
CA ILE A 13 -6.33 -9.65 -3.38
C ILE A 13 -5.00 -10.33 -3.78
N ILE A 14 -4.39 -11.08 -2.85
CA ILE A 14 -3.10 -11.76 -3.10
C ILE A 14 -3.22 -12.75 -4.26
N VAL A 15 -4.24 -13.61 -4.23
CA VAL A 15 -4.47 -14.62 -5.27
C VAL A 15 -4.78 -13.97 -6.63
N SER A 16 -5.61 -12.93 -6.65
CA SER A 16 -5.91 -12.20 -7.88
C SER A 16 -4.67 -11.56 -8.47
N THR A 17 -3.83 -10.94 -7.63
CA THR A 17 -2.57 -10.33 -8.07
C THR A 17 -1.58 -11.37 -8.57
N LEU A 18 -1.49 -12.54 -7.92
CA LEU A 18 -0.69 -13.68 -8.37
C LEU A 18 -1.11 -14.14 -9.77
N ILE A 19 -2.42 -14.33 -9.98
CA ILE A 19 -2.97 -14.74 -11.28
C ILE A 19 -2.64 -13.71 -12.36
N VAL A 20 -2.86 -12.43 -12.09
CA VAL A 20 -2.53 -11.36 -13.03
C VAL A 20 -1.03 -11.32 -13.33
N GLY A 21 -0.18 -11.45 -12.30
CA GLY A 21 1.27 -11.48 -12.45
C GLY A 21 1.74 -12.62 -13.35
N PHE A 22 1.18 -13.82 -13.17
CA PHE A 22 1.49 -15.00 -13.98
C PHE A 22 1.27 -14.71 -15.49
N PHE A 23 0.20 -14.01 -15.84
CA PHE A 23 -0.08 -13.67 -17.25
C PHE A 23 0.70 -12.45 -17.76
N TRP A 24 1.24 -11.62 -16.87
CA TRP A 24 1.89 -10.36 -17.25
C TRP A 24 3.39 -10.48 -17.55
N GLY A 25 4.05 -11.52 -17.01
CA GLY A 25 5.48 -11.76 -17.15
C GLY A 25 6.34 -10.93 -16.16
N ALA A 26 7.58 -11.39 -15.95
CA ALA A 26 8.47 -10.86 -14.91
C ALA A 26 8.81 -9.37 -15.07
N ALA A 27 9.02 -8.90 -16.31
CA ALA A 27 9.34 -7.50 -16.56
C ALA A 27 8.29 -6.52 -16.03
N ARG A 28 7.00 -6.81 -16.28
CA ARG A 28 5.90 -5.96 -15.82
C ARG A 28 5.73 -6.03 -14.32
N SER A 29 5.94 -7.20 -13.72
CA SER A 29 5.85 -7.38 -12.27
C SER A 29 6.95 -6.60 -11.53
N VAL A 30 8.18 -6.55 -12.07
CA VAL A 30 9.27 -5.71 -11.54
C VAL A 30 8.95 -4.22 -11.68
N LEU A 31 8.42 -3.79 -12.83
CA LEU A 31 7.98 -2.41 -13.03
C LEU A 31 6.85 -2.03 -12.07
N LEU A 32 5.95 -2.97 -11.76
CA LEU A 32 4.87 -2.74 -10.80
C LEU A 32 5.42 -2.57 -9.37
N LEU A 33 6.43 -3.36 -8.99
CA LEU A 33 7.12 -3.20 -7.72
C LEU A 33 7.81 -1.83 -7.61
N ALA A 34 8.49 -1.38 -8.67
CA ALA A 34 9.08 -0.05 -8.71
C ALA A 34 8.02 1.06 -8.63
N ALA A 35 6.90 0.89 -9.35
CA ALA A 35 5.78 1.83 -9.30
C ALA A 35 5.16 1.91 -7.90
N TRP A 36 5.10 0.79 -7.15
CA TRP A 36 4.65 0.79 -5.77
C TRP A 36 5.55 1.68 -4.89
N VAL A 37 6.88 1.51 -4.97
CA VAL A 37 7.84 2.34 -4.21
C VAL A 37 7.63 3.81 -4.53
N LEU A 38 7.51 4.16 -5.82
CA LEU A 38 7.29 5.53 -6.25
C LEU A 38 5.95 6.09 -5.77
N ALA A 39 4.88 5.30 -5.82
CA ALA A 39 3.56 5.70 -5.32
C ALA A 39 3.57 5.97 -3.81
N PHE A 40 4.26 5.10 -3.06
CA PHE A 40 4.40 5.25 -1.61
C PHE A 40 5.20 6.51 -1.25
N LEU A 41 6.36 6.72 -1.88
CA LEU A 41 7.17 7.91 -1.66
C LEU A 41 6.43 9.19 -2.07
N ALA A 42 5.77 9.19 -3.23
CA ALA A 42 4.98 10.32 -3.67
C ALA A 42 3.86 10.65 -2.67
N GLY A 43 3.13 9.65 -2.19
CA GLY A 43 2.11 9.82 -1.17
C GLY A 43 2.67 10.39 0.12
N ALA A 44 3.80 9.85 0.61
CA ALA A 44 4.43 10.30 1.84
C ALA A 44 4.91 11.77 1.77
N HIS A 45 5.45 12.20 0.63
CA HIS A 45 5.96 13.57 0.47
C HIS A 45 4.88 14.59 0.10
N LEU A 46 3.84 14.20 -0.63
CA LEU A 46 2.80 15.13 -1.11
C LEU A 46 1.56 15.18 -0.21
N LYS A 47 1.49 14.34 0.84
CA LYS A 47 0.30 14.26 1.71
C LYS A 47 -0.07 15.58 2.36
N THR A 48 0.91 16.36 2.83
CA THR A 48 0.67 17.63 3.53
C THR A 48 0.12 18.70 2.58
N ASP A 49 0.62 18.77 1.34
CA ASP A 49 0.14 19.73 0.35
C ASP A 49 -1.32 19.41 -0.03
N LEU A 50 -1.61 18.15 -0.36
CA LEU A 50 -2.97 17.74 -0.68
C LEU A 50 -3.87 17.76 0.56
N GLY A 51 -3.36 17.37 1.73
CA GLY A 51 -4.09 17.38 3.00
C GLY A 51 -4.53 18.79 3.39
N SER A 52 -3.67 19.79 3.20
CA SER A 52 -4.01 21.20 3.44
C SER A 52 -5.09 21.71 2.48
N TYR A 53 -5.11 21.23 1.24
CA TYR A 53 -6.18 21.51 0.29
C TYR A 53 -7.49 20.85 0.74
N LEU A 54 -7.45 19.57 1.11
CA LEU A 54 -8.62 18.85 1.60
C LEU A 54 -9.19 19.46 2.89
N ALA A 55 -8.35 19.96 3.78
CA ALA A 55 -8.79 20.59 5.03
C ALA A 55 -9.64 21.85 4.81
N ARG A 56 -9.50 22.53 3.67
CA ARG A 56 -10.35 23.67 3.29
C ARG A 56 -11.77 23.25 2.91
N GLU A 57 -11.88 22.10 2.25
CA GLU A 57 -13.17 21.55 1.79
C GLU A 57 -13.82 20.66 2.86
N TRP A 58 -13.00 19.92 3.61
CA TRP A 58 -13.43 18.97 4.64
C TRP A 58 -13.11 19.46 6.05
N GLY A 59 -13.53 20.68 6.37
CA GLY A 59 -13.28 21.33 7.66
C GLY A 59 -13.84 20.62 8.90
N GLN A 60 -14.63 19.55 8.70
CA GLN A 60 -15.16 18.69 9.77
C GLN A 60 -14.14 17.69 10.31
N PHE A 61 -13.04 17.43 9.59
CA PHE A 61 -12.00 16.48 10.00
C PHE A 61 -10.75 17.20 10.45
N SER A 62 -9.96 16.56 11.31
CA SER A 62 -8.67 17.10 11.74
C SER A 62 -7.68 17.21 10.59
N VAL A 63 -6.73 18.13 10.68
CA VAL A 63 -5.66 18.29 9.67
C VAL A 63 -4.89 16.99 9.50
N ALA A 64 -4.55 16.30 10.59
CA ALA A 64 -3.84 15.04 10.56
C ALA A 64 -4.64 13.92 9.83
N TYR A 65 -5.96 13.90 9.99
CA TYR A 65 -6.82 12.99 9.23
C TYR A 65 -6.82 13.32 7.73
N ASN A 66 -6.87 14.61 7.39
CA ASN A 66 -6.82 15.04 6.00
C ASN A 66 -5.47 14.69 5.34
N ASP A 67 -4.35 14.77 6.10
CA ASP A 67 -3.03 14.36 5.63
C ASP A 67 -2.95 12.84 5.40
N MET A 68 -3.49 12.03 6.32
CA MET A 68 -3.62 10.57 6.12
C MET A 68 -4.49 10.24 4.91
N ALA A 69 -5.64 10.88 4.78
CA ALA A 69 -6.54 10.69 3.65
C ALA A 69 -5.88 11.07 2.32
N ALA A 70 -5.15 12.20 2.29
CA ALA A 70 -4.35 12.63 1.15
C ALA A 70 -3.28 11.61 0.77
N PHE A 71 -2.55 11.10 1.77
CA PHE A 71 -1.58 10.01 1.57
C PHE A 71 -2.26 8.81 0.92
N GLY A 72 -3.37 8.34 1.48
CA GLY A 72 -4.13 7.22 0.95
C GLY A 72 -4.60 7.43 -0.49
N VAL A 73 -5.16 8.60 -0.79
CA VAL A 73 -5.65 8.94 -2.14
C VAL A 73 -4.50 8.94 -3.16
N ILE A 74 -3.36 9.57 -2.84
CA ILE A 74 -2.19 9.59 -3.74
C ILE A 74 -1.65 8.16 -3.92
N TYR A 75 -1.42 7.45 -2.83
CA TYR A 75 -0.86 6.11 -2.85
C TYR A 75 -1.74 5.13 -3.63
N VAL A 76 -3.01 4.99 -3.25
CA VAL A 76 -3.95 4.07 -3.90
C VAL A 76 -4.23 4.50 -5.34
N GLY A 77 -4.38 5.80 -5.59
CA GLY A 77 -4.60 6.34 -6.93
C GLY A 77 -3.45 5.99 -7.89
N LEU A 78 -2.20 6.21 -7.46
CA LEU A 78 -1.03 5.84 -8.26
C LEU A 78 -0.87 4.32 -8.39
N LEU A 79 -1.17 3.56 -7.34
CA LEU A 79 -1.13 2.10 -7.36
C LEU A 79 -2.13 1.51 -8.36
N LEU A 80 -3.33 2.09 -8.47
CA LEU A 80 -4.34 1.66 -9.45
C LEU A 80 -4.02 2.15 -10.87
N ALA A 81 -3.37 3.30 -11.02
CA ALA A 81 -2.96 3.83 -12.32
C ALA A 81 -1.75 3.07 -12.92
N ALA A 82 -0.82 2.63 -12.08
CA ALA A 82 0.43 2.00 -12.50
C ALA A 82 0.23 0.78 -13.42
N PRO A 83 -0.65 -0.18 -13.12
CA PRO A 83 -0.90 -1.32 -14.02
C PRO A 83 -1.34 -0.89 -15.41
N VAL A 84 -2.20 0.11 -15.49
CA VAL A 84 -2.71 0.63 -16.77
C VAL A 84 -1.59 1.30 -17.56
N ILE A 85 -0.79 2.14 -16.92
CA ILE A 85 0.35 2.85 -17.53
C ILE A 85 1.38 1.84 -18.03
N ILE A 86 1.74 0.84 -17.19
CA ILE A 86 2.71 -0.21 -17.55
C ILE A 86 2.17 -1.03 -18.72
N PHE A 87 0.90 -1.42 -18.69
CA PHE A 87 0.29 -2.20 -19.76
C PHE A 87 0.31 -1.47 -21.11
N ILE A 88 -0.02 -0.16 -21.11
CA ILE A 88 0.00 0.66 -22.34
C ILE A 88 1.44 0.85 -22.83
N GLY A 89 2.38 1.17 -21.92
CA GLY A 89 3.77 1.44 -22.26
C GLY A 89 4.55 0.21 -22.75
N THR A 90 4.11 -1.00 -22.37
CA THR A 90 4.83 -2.24 -22.70
C THR A 90 4.13 -3.11 -23.75
N ARG A 91 3.17 -2.56 -24.49
CA ARG A 91 2.38 -3.30 -25.51
C ARG A 91 3.22 -4.02 -26.58
N GLY A 92 4.43 -3.55 -26.89
CA GLY A 92 5.32 -4.12 -27.91
C GLY A 92 6.38 -5.08 -27.37
N ASN A 93 6.63 -5.15 -26.06
CA ASN A 93 7.76 -5.86 -25.48
C ASN A 93 7.23 -6.95 -24.53
N GLN A 94 6.94 -8.12 -25.08
CA GLN A 94 6.09 -9.09 -24.38
C GLN A 94 6.85 -10.05 -23.44
N ARG A 95 8.17 -10.30 -23.58
CA ARG A 95 8.89 -11.27 -22.73
C ARG A 95 10.39 -11.04 -22.71
N ILE A 96 10.99 -11.12 -21.51
CA ILE A 96 12.45 -11.02 -21.33
C ILE A 96 13.13 -12.38 -21.57
N SER A 97 12.45 -13.49 -21.27
CA SER A 97 13.04 -14.82 -21.25
C SER A 97 12.66 -15.68 -22.44
N LYS A 98 13.63 -16.46 -22.91
CA LYS A 98 13.45 -17.53 -23.89
C LYS A 98 12.61 -18.69 -23.31
N TYR A 99 12.53 -18.78 -21.96
CA TYR A 99 11.80 -19.81 -21.22
C TYR A 99 10.54 -19.21 -20.60
N GLN A 100 9.40 -19.39 -21.29
CA GLN A 100 8.11 -18.81 -20.93
C GLN A 100 7.67 -19.19 -19.50
N VAL A 101 7.73 -20.49 -19.17
CA VAL A 101 7.26 -20.99 -17.87
C VAL A 101 8.08 -20.40 -16.70
N LEU A 102 9.39 -20.21 -16.89
CA LEU A 102 10.23 -19.60 -15.87
C LEU A 102 9.91 -18.12 -15.67
N ASP A 103 9.66 -17.40 -16.77
CA ASP A 103 9.25 -15.99 -16.73
C ASP A 103 7.92 -15.81 -16.00
N ASP A 104 6.93 -16.67 -16.29
CA ASP A 104 5.61 -16.65 -15.70
C ASP A 104 5.67 -16.99 -14.17
N LEU A 105 6.50 -17.97 -13.77
CA LEU A 105 6.72 -18.30 -12.35
C LEU A 105 7.38 -17.17 -11.57
N VAL A 106 8.44 -16.58 -12.12
CA VAL A 106 9.13 -15.44 -11.51
C VAL A 106 8.17 -14.26 -11.40
N ALA A 107 7.35 -14.02 -12.43
CA ALA A 107 6.34 -12.98 -12.42
C ALA A 107 5.30 -13.18 -11.30
N ALA A 108 4.83 -14.42 -11.10
CA ALA A 108 3.89 -14.75 -10.05
C ALA A 108 4.47 -14.47 -8.65
N VAL A 109 5.74 -14.82 -8.41
CA VAL A 109 6.43 -14.52 -7.15
C VAL A 109 6.51 -13.00 -6.91
N PHE A 110 6.95 -12.23 -7.91
CA PHE A 110 6.99 -10.76 -7.78
C PHE A 110 5.59 -10.16 -7.56
N ALA A 111 4.55 -10.70 -8.19
CA ALA A 111 3.19 -10.25 -8.00
C ALA A 111 2.68 -10.45 -6.57
N VAL A 112 3.03 -11.58 -5.92
CA VAL A 112 2.73 -11.79 -4.50
C VAL A 112 3.45 -10.75 -3.64
N PHE A 113 4.74 -10.48 -3.90
CA PHE A 113 5.46 -9.42 -3.19
C PHE A 113 4.78 -8.06 -3.36
N VAL A 114 4.36 -7.70 -4.57
CA VAL A 114 3.64 -6.45 -4.85
C VAL A 114 2.34 -6.38 -4.04
N ALA A 115 1.56 -7.48 -3.98
CA ALA A 115 0.33 -7.51 -3.20
C ALA A 115 0.59 -7.33 -1.70
N VAL A 116 1.53 -8.08 -1.14
CA VAL A 116 1.87 -8.04 0.29
C VAL A 116 2.39 -6.66 0.70
N ILE A 117 3.32 -6.10 -0.08
CA ILE A 117 3.87 -4.77 0.15
C ILE A 117 2.79 -3.70 -0.09
N GLY A 118 1.91 -3.90 -1.06
CA GLY A 118 0.78 -3.00 -1.32
C GLY A 118 -0.19 -2.93 -0.14
N ILE A 119 -0.54 -4.07 0.45
CA ILE A 119 -1.36 -4.15 1.68
C ILE A 119 -0.62 -3.48 2.84
N GLY A 120 0.68 -3.77 3.02
CA GLY A 120 1.52 -3.15 4.03
C GLY A 120 1.54 -1.62 3.90
N GLY A 121 1.61 -1.09 2.68
CA GLY A 121 1.53 0.35 2.44
C GLY A 121 0.19 0.96 2.88
N VAL A 122 -0.93 0.28 2.68
CA VAL A 122 -2.24 0.72 3.21
C VAL A 122 -2.24 0.73 4.73
N ILE A 123 -1.67 -0.31 5.37
CA ILE A 123 -1.55 -0.36 6.84
C ILE A 123 -0.72 0.83 7.33
N ILE A 124 0.44 1.12 6.71
CA ILE A 124 1.28 2.27 7.08
C ILE A 124 0.52 3.58 6.94
N VAL A 125 -0.20 3.79 5.83
CA VAL A 125 -1.02 4.99 5.64
C VAL A 125 -1.97 5.21 6.79
N LEU A 126 -2.69 4.17 7.22
CA LEU A 126 -3.63 4.24 8.33
C LEU A 126 -2.91 4.41 9.68
N ALA A 127 -1.77 3.74 9.87
CA ALA A 127 -0.95 3.82 11.09
C ALA A 127 -0.43 5.25 11.35
N THR A 128 -0.14 6.04 10.33
CA THR A 128 0.27 7.45 10.50
C THR A 128 -0.74 8.29 11.28
N PHE A 129 -2.01 7.89 11.28
CA PHE A 129 -3.05 8.58 12.05
C PHE A 129 -3.44 7.81 13.31
N TYR A 130 -3.61 6.50 13.23
CA TYR A 130 -4.15 5.69 14.32
C TYR A 130 -3.11 5.17 15.32
N GLU A 131 -1.83 5.09 14.97
CA GLU A 131 -0.75 4.70 15.91
C GLU A 131 0.07 5.90 16.38
N THR A 132 0.55 6.72 15.48
CA THR A 132 1.47 7.83 15.81
C THR A 132 0.79 9.19 15.82
N GLY A 133 -0.43 9.28 15.25
CA GLY A 133 -1.19 10.52 15.12
C GLY A 133 -2.25 10.72 16.22
N PRO A 134 -3.03 11.79 16.12
CA PRO A 134 -4.11 12.12 17.09
C PRO A 134 -5.19 11.04 17.21
N GLY A 135 -5.33 10.17 16.22
CA GLY A 135 -6.27 9.04 16.25
C GLY A 135 -5.94 7.98 17.31
N ALA A 136 -4.65 7.87 17.70
CA ALA A 136 -4.19 6.96 18.76
C ALA A 136 -4.76 7.30 20.14
N LEU A 137 -5.11 8.56 20.37
CA LEU A 137 -5.62 9.04 21.65
C LEU A 137 -7.16 9.08 21.71
N ASP A 138 -7.86 8.48 20.75
CA ASP A 138 -9.34 8.50 20.66
C ASP A 138 -9.94 9.93 20.68
N THR A 139 -9.11 10.95 20.41
CA THR A 139 -9.46 12.36 20.51
C THR A 139 -10.29 12.87 19.34
N GLY A 140 -10.79 11.95 18.51
CA GLY A 140 -11.73 12.26 17.44
C GLY A 140 -11.09 12.98 16.25
N GLY A 141 -11.74 12.96 15.14
CA GLY A 141 -11.32 13.71 13.95
C GLY A 141 -11.32 12.90 12.66
N GLY A 142 -11.54 11.58 12.77
CA GLY A 142 -11.72 10.68 11.63
C GLY A 142 -13.06 9.94 11.67
N PRO A 143 -13.57 9.47 10.52
CA PRO A 143 -14.75 8.64 10.47
C PRO A 143 -14.50 7.27 11.14
N GLN A 144 -15.53 6.76 11.84
CA GLN A 144 -15.42 5.49 12.56
C GLN A 144 -15.08 4.30 11.65
N TRP A 145 -15.51 4.30 10.40
CA TRP A 145 -15.25 3.21 9.46
C TRP A 145 -13.76 3.04 9.14
N THR A 146 -12.96 4.12 9.11
CA THR A 146 -11.50 4.02 8.88
C THR A 146 -10.78 3.45 10.09
N ALA A 147 -11.23 3.78 11.32
CA ALA A 147 -10.72 3.18 12.54
C ALA A 147 -11.03 1.68 12.59
N THR A 148 -12.26 1.29 12.24
CA THR A 148 -12.65 -0.12 12.15
C THR A 148 -11.82 -0.84 11.09
N LEU A 149 -11.65 -0.25 9.91
CA LEU A 149 -10.83 -0.84 8.85
C LEU A 149 -9.39 -1.07 9.30
N TYR A 150 -8.79 -0.10 9.98
CA TYR A 150 -7.43 -0.24 10.52
C TYR A 150 -7.35 -1.37 11.56
N ALA A 151 -8.26 -1.38 12.53
CA ALA A 151 -8.32 -2.42 13.56
C ALA A 151 -8.52 -3.82 12.95
N ASP A 152 -9.41 -3.96 11.97
CA ASP A 152 -9.66 -5.20 11.26
C ASP A 152 -8.44 -5.69 10.46
N LEU A 153 -7.72 -4.77 9.80
CA LEU A 153 -6.50 -5.09 9.06
C LEU A 153 -5.39 -5.61 9.99
N VAL A 154 -5.12 -4.88 11.08
CA VAL A 154 -4.03 -5.23 12.00
C VAL A 154 -4.37 -6.48 12.82
N SER A 155 -5.63 -6.68 13.20
CA SER A 155 -6.07 -7.87 13.96
C SER A 155 -6.24 -9.12 13.11
N SER A 156 -6.32 -9.01 11.78
CA SER A 156 -6.40 -10.16 10.88
C SER A 156 -5.10 -10.97 10.88
N THR A 157 -5.18 -12.26 10.58
CA THR A 157 -4.00 -13.15 10.54
C THR A 157 -2.99 -12.71 9.47
N ILE A 158 -3.49 -12.36 8.28
CA ILE A 158 -2.64 -11.93 7.15
C ILE A 158 -2.11 -10.53 7.38
N GLY A 159 -2.97 -9.59 7.73
CA GLY A 159 -2.58 -8.19 7.96
C GLY A 159 -1.67 -8.04 9.17
N GLY A 160 -1.94 -8.73 10.29
CA GLY A 160 -1.07 -8.77 11.45
C GLY A 160 0.30 -9.36 11.13
N GLY A 161 0.36 -10.45 10.34
CA GLY A 161 1.62 -11.02 9.87
C GLY A 161 2.42 -10.06 8.97
N ILE A 162 1.74 -9.30 8.11
CA ILE A 162 2.38 -8.24 7.32
C ILE A 162 2.89 -7.14 8.24
N ASN A 163 2.10 -6.70 9.19
CA ASN A 163 2.46 -5.66 10.15
C ASN A 163 3.72 -6.06 10.96
N GLU A 164 3.75 -7.28 11.47
CA GLU A 164 4.84 -7.77 12.33
C GLU A 164 6.14 -8.06 11.56
N HIS A 165 6.06 -8.58 10.33
CA HIS A 165 7.24 -9.11 9.64
C HIS A 165 7.67 -8.27 8.42
N ILE A 166 6.72 -7.66 7.71
CA ILE A 166 7.01 -6.95 6.46
C ILE A 166 7.22 -5.46 6.70
N LEU A 167 6.43 -4.83 7.57
CA LEU A 167 6.57 -3.41 7.85
C LEU A 167 7.97 -3.02 8.36
N PRO A 168 8.61 -3.75 9.28
CA PRO A 168 9.98 -3.44 9.69
C PRO A 168 10.98 -3.47 8.53
N ILE A 169 10.80 -4.39 7.57
CA ILE A 169 11.65 -4.46 6.38
C ILE A 169 11.43 -3.22 5.49
N ILE A 170 10.17 -2.84 5.27
CA ILE A 170 9.83 -1.62 4.52
C ILE A 170 10.45 -0.40 5.21
N GLY A 171 10.32 -0.29 6.53
CA GLY A 171 10.88 0.79 7.33
C GLY A 171 12.41 0.85 7.24
N TRP A 172 13.07 -0.29 7.29
CA TRP A 172 14.52 -0.36 7.14
C TRP A 172 14.99 0.09 5.74
N VAL A 173 14.30 -0.35 4.68
CA VAL A 173 14.68 -0.03 3.28
C VAL A 173 14.30 1.39 2.89
N LEU A 174 13.07 1.82 3.19
CA LEU A 174 12.53 3.11 2.74
C LEU A 174 12.66 4.21 3.79
N GLY A 175 12.86 3.87 5.07
CA GLY A 175 12.93 4.84 6.16
C GLY A 175 13.85 6.03 5.91
N PRO A 176 15.06 5.86 5.36
CA PRO A 176 15.94 7.00 5.02
C PRO A 176 15.34 7.97 4.00
N LEU A 177 14.39 7.52 3.16
CA LEU A 177 13.75 8.30 2.11
C LEU A 177 12.41 8.90 2.54
N LEU A 178 11.90 8.53 3.74
CA LEU A 178 10.60 8.95 4.24
C LEU A 178 10.70 10.22 5.10
N PRO A 179 9.66 11.08 5.09
CA PRO A 179 9.50 12.16 6.05
C PRO A 179 9.49 11.64 7.49
N SER A 180 9.88 12.48 8.45
CA SER A 180 10.03 12.10 9.86
C SER A 180 8.75 11.52 10.48
N ASP A 181 7.62 12.09 10.17
CA ASP A 181 6.30 11.70 10.68
C ASP A 181 5.83 10.31 10.17
N VAL A 182 6.18 9.95 8.93
CA VAL A 182 5.93 8.58 8.42
C VAL A 182 6.95 7.60 9.00
N ARG A 183 8.18 8.05 9.27
CA ARG A 183 9.22 7.21 9.86
C ARG A 183 8.89 6.78 11.28
N GLU A 184 8.18 7.60 12.05
CA GLU A 184 7.74 7.29 13.43
C GLU A 184 6.86 6.04 13.50
N VAL A 185 6.14 5.68 12.43
CA VAL A 185 5.36 4.43 12.36
C VAL A 185 6.25 3.18 12.48
N PHE A 186 7.55 3.29 12.18
CA PHE A 186 8.51 2.19 12.20
C PHE A 186 9.43 2.20 13.43
N ALA A 187 9.29 3.19 14.31
CA ALA A 187 10.11 3.34 15.52
C ALA A 187 9.56 2.54 16.69
#